data_993a5a3646ceb52503d6967169c0ceec
#
_entry.id   993a5a3646ceb52503d6967169c0ceec
#
_cell.length_a   1.000
_cell.length_b   1.000
_cell.length_c   1.000
_cell.angle_alpha   90.00
_cell.angle_beta   90.00
_cell.angle_gamma   90.00
#
_symmetry.space_group_name_H-M   'P 1'
#
loop_
_entity.id
_entity.type
_entity.pdbx_description
1 polymer ?
#
loop_
_entity_poly.entity_id
_entity_poly.type
_entity_poly.pdbx_seq_one_letter_code
_entity_poly.pdbx_strand_id
1 'polypeptide(L)'
;MISVDTQQPSARYSTMTRILILYYSQTGQLTRVARSMLAPLQDRPDVELIWQELLPQQPYPFPWGFFTFLDAFPESVYLDPPALQPVGFDPDSRFDLVILAYQVWFLSPSLPVTGFLKSPAARVLKDTPVITVIGCRNMWLSAQEKMKRMLDALGARLIDNVVLVDQGPPWATFVTTPRWLLTGKKAGFWGIFPPAGISDADIQGATRFGRAIADSLHLLQSRPGSSLLSGLGAVKVNPGYIAGEKIAQRSFVLWGRLLRAIGRPGNGIRRVILLVYVVFLVGMILTVVPLGVLVRALLRPFMRRHMDAQVARLEQPSGSSTERVAQYSES
;
A
#
# COMPACT_ATOMS: atom_id res chain seq x y z
N MET A 1 -67.50 -13.27 -8.21
CA MET A 1 -66.29 -13.12 -9.07
C MET A 1 -65.24 -12.50 -8.21
N ILE A 2 -64.35 -13.30 -7.58
CA ILE A 2 -63.30 -12.88 -6.66
C ILE A 2 -61.99 -13.01 -7.45
N SER A 3 -61.38 -11.90 -7.82
CA SER A 3 -60.02 -11.85 -8.44
C SER A 3 -59.00 -12.16 -7.36
N VAL A 4 -58.35 -13.29 -7.47
CA VAL A 4 -57.16 -13.63 -6.66
C VAL A 4 -55.96 -13.00 -7.36
N ASP A 5 -55.45 -11.93 -6.71
CA ASP A 5 -54.25 -11.26 -7.10
C ASP A 5 -53.02 -12.10 -6.65
N THR A 6 -52.46 -12.86 -7.55
CA THR A 6 -51.28 -13.69 -7.32
C THR A 6 -50.06 -12.78 -7.42
N GLN A 7 -49.66 -12.16 -6.31
CA GLN A 7 -48.33 -11.54 -6.17
C GLN A 7 -47.29 -12.67 -6.27
N GLN A 8 -46.62 -12.74 -7.43
CA GLN A 8 -45.39 -13.50 -7.57
C GLN A 8 -44.30 -12.86 -6.68
N PRO A 9 -43.64 -13.64 -5.83
CA PRO A 9 -42.47 -13.14 -5.10
C PRO A 9 -41.39 -12.82 -6.12
N SER A 10 -41.02 -11.55 -6.26
CA SER A 10 -39.87 -11.14 -7.03
C SER A 10 -38.65 -11.90 -6.49
N ALA A 11 -38.16 -12.88 -7.25
CA ALA A 11 -36.91 -13.55 -7.01
C ALA A 11 -35.80 -12.47 -6.95
N ARG A 12 -35.35 -12.14 -5.73
CA ARG A 12 -34.10 -11.40 -5.53
C ARG A 12 -33.00 -12.31 -6.03
N TYR A 13 -32.62 -12.16 -7.28
CA TYR A 13 -31.34 -12.66 -7.73
C TYR A 13 -30.29 -11.93 -6.88
N SER A 14 -29.80 -12.61 -5.85
CA SER A 14 -28.61 -12.21 -5.13
C SER A 14 -27.47 -12.26 -6.13
N THR A 15 -27.18 -11.15 -6.77
CA THR A 15 -26.02 -11.05 -7.65
C THR A 15 -24.79 -11.23 -6.76
N MET A 16 -24.03 -12.28 -7.03
CA MET A 16 -22.76 -12.57 -6.34
C MET A 16 -21.85 -11.37 -6.46
N THR A 17 -21.39 -10.84 -5.33
CA THR A 17 -20.45 -9.72 -5.28
C THR A 17 -19.06 -10.23 -5.65
N ARG A 18 -18.48 -9.74 -6.73
CA ARG A 18 -17.16 -10.14 -7.21
C ARG A 18 -16.08 -9.15 -6.77
N ILE A 19 -15.15 -9.65 -5.99
CA ILE A 19 -14.03 -8.85 -5.45
C ILE A 19 -12.72 -9.36 -6.04
N LEU A 20 -12.00 -8.51 -6.76
CA LEU A 20 -10.68 -8.81 -7.30
C LEU A 20 -9.59 -8.33 -6.33
N ILE A 21 -8.70 -9.24 -5.95
CA ILE A 21 -7.57 -8.95 -5.06
C ILE A 21 -6.29 -8.96 -5.89
N LEU A 22 -5.76 -7.77 -6.16
CA LEU A 22 -4.51 -7.55 -6.86
C LEU A 22 -3.40 -7.29 -5.85
N TYR A 23 -2.34 -8.08 -5.85
CA TYR A 23 -1.28 -7.90 -4.86
C TYR A 23 0.09 -8.34 -5.38
N TYR A 24 1.12 -7.77 -4.76
CA TYR A 24 2.47 -8.27 -4.82
C TYR A 24 3.09 -8.26 -3.43
N SER A 25 3.69 -9.37 -3.03
CA SER A 25 4.26 -9.52 -1.70
C SER A 25 5.66 -10.11 -1.75
N GLN A 26 6.69 -9.26 -1.61
CA GLN A 26 8.10 -9.67 -1.67
C GLN A 26 8.49 -10.68 -0.57
N THR A 27 7.91 -10.54 0.60
CA THR A 27 8.29 -11.32 1.81
C THR A 27 7.18 -12.25 2.29
N GLY A 28 6.07 -12.32 1.58
CA GLY A 28 4.85 -13.03 2.02
C GLY A 28 4.03 -12.28 3.08
N GLN A 29 4.55 -11.21 3.71
CA GLN A 29 3.84 -10.53 4.78
C GLN A 29 2.57 -9.81 4.30
N LEU A 30 2.63 -9.12 3.16
CA LEU A 30 1.45 -8.43 2.63
C LEU A 30 0.35 -9.41 2.20
N THR A 31 0.73 -10.60 1.71
CA THR A 31 -0.23 -11.68 1.45
C THR A 31 -0.94 -12.11 2.73
N ARG A 32 -0.21 -12.23 3.86
CA ARG A 32 -0.81 -12.53 5.17
C ARG A 32 -1.77 -11.42 5.62
N VAL A 33 -1.39 -10.16 5.42
CA VAL A 33 -2.27 -9.00 5.71
C VAL A 33 -3.55 -9.06 4.89
N ALA A 34 -3.45 -9.25 3.58
CA ALA A 34 -4.61 -9.31 2.70
C ALA A 34 -5.53 -10.51 3.04
N ARG A 35 -4.94 -11.68 3.32
CA ARG A 35 -5.71 -12.86 3.73
C ARG A 35 -6.41 -12.66 5.08
N SER A 36 -5.72 -12.12 6.08
CA SER A 36 -6.31 -11.79 7.38
C SER A 36 -7.45 -10.77 7.24
N MET A 37 -7.21 -9.71 6.47
CA MET A 37 -8.21 -8.68 6.20
C MET A 37 -9.47 -9.25 5.55
N LEU A 38 -9.33 -10.16 4.59
CA LEU A 38 -10.44 -10.68 3.78
C LEU A 38 -11.01 -12.01 4.31
N ALA A 39 -10.46 -12.55 5.40
CA ALA A 39 -10.97 -13.78 6.01
C ALA A 39 -12.49 -13.75 6.31
N PRO A 40 -13.08 -12.63 6.80
CA PRO A 40 -14.52 -12.56 7.03
C PRO A 40 -15.41 -12.67 5.78
N LEU A 41 -14.82 -12.53 4.60
CA LEU A 41 -15.51 -12.62 3.31
C LEU A 41 -15.34 -13.98 2.63
N GLN A 42 -14.40 -14.81 3.11
CA GLN A 42 -13.98 -16.02 2.41
C GLN A 42 -15.07 -17.06 2.30
N ASP A 43 -15.88 -17.25 3.36
CA ASP A 43 -16.90 -18.31 3.42
C ASP A 43 -18.30 -17.75 3.16
N ARG A 44 -18.43 -16.55 2.65
CA ARG A 44 -19.71 -15.93 2.33
C ARG A 44 -20.23 -16.45 0.98
N PRO A 45 -21.47 -17.00 0.94
CA PRO A 45 -22.04 -17.57 -0.29
C PRO A 45 -22.42 -16.51 -1.32
N ASP A 46 -22.50 -15.23 -0.93
CA ASP A 46 -22.84 -14.09 -1.77
C ASP A 46 -21.59 -13.32 -2.27
N VAL A 47 -20.36 -13.84 -2.00
CA VAL A 47 -19.09 -13.20 -2.36
C VAL A 47 -18.17 -14.15 -3.11
N GLU A 48 -17.62 -13.70 -4.22
CA GLU A 48 -16.54 -14.36 -4.97
C GLU A 48 -15.24 -13.58 -4.81
N LEU A 49 -14.22 -14.20 -4.20
CA LEU A 49 -12.88 -13.60 -4.04
C LEU A 49 -11.94 -14.14 -5.13
N ILE A 50 -11.53 -13.28 -6.05
CA ILE A 50 -10.58 -13.61 -7.13
C ILE A 50 -9.20 -13.07 -6.78
N TRP A 51 -8.24 -13.96 -6.49
CA TRP A 51 -6.88 -13.61 -6.10
C TRP A 51 -5.95 -13.60 -7.30
N GLN A 52 -5.28 -12.48 -7.55
CA GLN A 52 -4.28 -12.34 -8.59
C GLN A 52 -2.99 -11.77 -8.03
N GLU A 53 -1.97 -12.57 -7.97
CA GLU A 53 -0.61 -12.11 -7.70
C GLU A 53 0.00 -11.49 -8.95
N LEU A 54 0.64 -10.33 -8.80
CA LEU A 54 1.24 -9.57 -9.88
C LEU A 54 2.72 -9.93 -10.01
N LEU A 55 3.02 -10.96 -10.78
CA LEU A 55 4.36 -11.53 -10.89
C LEU A 55 5.15 -10.88 -12.02
N PRO A 56 6.36 -10.35 -11.76
CA PRO A 56 7.28 -9.97 -12.83
C PRO A 56 7.72 -11.20 -13.63
N GLN A 57 8.00 -11.03 -14.93
CA GLN A 57 8.58 -12.11 -15.75
C GLN A 57 9.93 -12.57 -15.20
N GLN A 58 10.71 -11.64 -14.64
CA GLN A 58 11.92 -11.95 -13.88
C GLN A 58 11.65 -11.64 -12.41
N PRO A 59 11.47 -12.67 -11.56
CA PRO A 59 11.15 -12.47 -10.15
C PRO A 59 12.24 -11.70 -9.40
N TYR A 60 11.84 -10.82 -8.51
CA TYR A 60 12.77 -10.23 -7.57
C TYR A 60 13.14 -11.27 -6.50
N PRO A 61 14.43 -11.43 -6.21
CA PRO A 61 14.85 -12.44 -5.22
C PRO A 61 14.44 -12.05 -3.80
N PHE A 62 14.19 -13.05 -2.98
CA PHE A 62 14.11 -12.86 -1.54
C PHE A 62 14.87 -14.00 -0.83
N PRO A 63 15.86 -13.71 0.01
CA PRO A 63 16.43 -12.38 0.31
C PRO A 63 17.02 -11.67 -0.91
N TRP A 64 16.99 -10.33 -0.89
CA TRP A 64 17.56 -9.54 -1.96
C TRP A 64 19.09 -9.62 -2.00
N GLY A 65 19.65 -9.71 -3.19
CA GLY A 65 21.04 -9.33 -3.41
C GLY A 65 21.21 -7.82 -3.23
N PHE A 66 22.26 -7.38 -2.55
CA PHE A 66 22.49 -5.97 -2.23
C PHE A 66 22.39 -5.04 -3.44
N PHE A 67 23.09 -5.36 -4.52
CA PHE A 67 23.02 -4.55 -5.75
C PHE A 67 21.69 -4.67 -6.48
N THR A 68 21.05 -5.83 -6.47
CA THR A 68 19.72 -6.01 -7.07
C THR A 68 18.68 -5.14 -6.35
N PHE A 69 18.77 -5.04 -5.02
CA PHE A 69 17.92 -4.15 -4.24
C PHE A 69 18.18 -2.68 -4.60
N LEU A 70 19.44 -2.26 -4.65
CA LEU A 70 19.79 -0.88 -5.00
C LEU A 70 19.46 -0.53 -6.45
N ASP A 71 19.60 -1.46 -7.38
CA ASP A 71 19.27 -1.25 -8.79
C ASP A 71 17.74 -1.05 -9.01
N ALA A 72 16.89 -1.56 -8.10
CA ALA A 72 15.45 -1.29 -8.17
C ALA A 72 15.09 0.16 -7.79
N PHE A 73 16.01 0.93 -7.18
CA PHE A 73 15.75 2.28 -6.68
C PHE A 73 15.38 3.28 -7.79
N PRO A 74 16.18 3.51 -8.84
CA PRO A 74 15.85 4.50 -9.86
C PRO A 74 14.57 4.17 -10.63
N GLU A 75 14.37 2.90 -10.95
CA GLU A 75 13.18 2.42 -11.65
C GLU A 75 11.92 2.61 -10.81
N SER A 76 11.99 2.34 -9.48
CA SER A 76 10.86 2.58 -8.57
C SER A 76 10.47 4.05 -8.52
N VAL A 77 11.46 4.95 -8.39
CA VAL A 77 11.23 6.40 -8.31
C VAL A 77 10.56 6.92 -9.58
N TYR A 78 10.99 6.43 -10.74
CA TYR A 78 10.49 6.82 -12.06
C TYR A 78 9.30 6.01 -12.53
N LEU A 79 8.81 5.07 -11.71
CA LEU A 79 7.68 4.20 -12.04
C LEU A 79 7.92 3.47 -13.37
N ASP A 80 9.13 2.93 -13.55
CA ASP A 80 9.56 2.20 -14.75
C ASP A 80 9.64 0.70 -14.46
N PRO A 81 8.51 -0.02 -14.55
CA PRO A 81 8.40 -1.40 -14.11
C PRO A 81 8.95 -2.38 -15.14
N PRO A 82 9.36 -3.59 -14.70
CA PRO A 82 9.62 -4.70 -15.61
C PRO A 82 8.31 -5.22 -16.22
N ALA A 83 8.43 -6.00 -17.28
CA ALA A 83 7.31 -6.75 -17.83
C ALA A 83 6.76 -7.76 -16.80
N LEU A 84 5.44 -7.89 -16.77
CA LEU A 84 4.73 -8.84 -15.90
C LEU A 84 4.36 -10.11 -16.67
N GLN A 85 4.13 -11.18 -15.91
CA GLN A 85 3.42 -12.35 -16.42
C GLN A 85 1.97 -11.99 -16.72
N PRO A 86 1.29 -12.70 -17.64
CA PRO A 86 -0.12 -12.51 -17.92
C PRO A 86 -0.96 -12.65 -16.65
N VAL A 87 -2.03 -11.85 -16.52
CA VAL A 87 -3.02 -12.00 -15.45
C VAL A 87 -3.95 -13.17 -15.75
N GLY A 88 -4.45 -13.82 -14.69
CA GLY A 88 -5.34 -14.97 -14.79
C GLY A 88 -6.84 -14.63 -14.88
N PHE A 89 -7.18 -13.34 -15.02
CA PHE A 89 -8.57 -12.89 -15.19
C PHE A 89 -8.74 -12.15 -16.52
N ASP A 90 -9.97 -12.10 -17.01
CA ASP A 90 -10.29 -11.30 -18.19
C ASP A 90 -10.32 -9.81 -17.83
N PRO A 91 -9.46 -8.97 -18.44
CA PRO A 91 -9.43 -7.54 -18.19
C PRO A 91 -10.70 -6.76 -18.54
N ASP A 92 -11.61 -7.35 -19.32
CA ASP A 92 -12.91 -6.78 -19.66
C ASP A 92 -14.02 -7.22 -18.70
N SER A 93 -13.73 -8.14 -17.77
CA SER A 93 -14.62 -8.52 -16.68
C SER A 93 -14.93 -7.34 -15.76
N ARG A 94 -16.15 -7.34 -15.21
CA ARG A 94 -16.56 -6.36 -14.19
C ARG A 94 -16.42 -6.96 -12.79
N PHE A 95 -15.92 -6.14 -11.90
CA PHE A 95 -15.82 -6.44 -10.46
C PHE A 95 -16.53 -5.33 -9.68
N ASP A 96 -17.16 -5.70 -8.57
CA ASP A 96 -17.86 -4.76 -7.69
C ASP A 96 -16.89 -4.00 -6.80
N LEU A 97 -15.72 -4.61 -6.50
CA LEU A 97 -14.67 -4.03 -5.69
C LEU A 97 -13.30 -4.60 -6.13
N VAL A 98 -12.29 -3.75 -6.10
CA VAL A 98 -10.88 -4.17 -6.22
C VAL A 98 -10.13 -3.84 -4.94
N ILE A 99 -9.45 -4.84 -4.37
CA ILE A 99 -8.47 -4.64 -3.30
C ILE A 99 -7.10 -4.63 -3.93
N LEU A 100 -6.41 -3.49 -3.89
CA LEU A 100 -5.07 -3.32 -4.46
C LEU A 100 -4.04 -3.25 -3.34
N ALA A 101 -3.37 -4.37 -3.05
CA ALA A 101 -2.38 -4.46 -1.99
C ALA A 101 -0.95 -4.28 -2.54
N TYR A 102 -0.20 -3.33 -1.95
CA TYR A 102 1.14 -3.03 -2.41
C TYR A 102 2.10 -2.65 -1.29
N GLN A 103 3.39 -2.77 -1.59
CA GLN A 103 4.50 -2.34 -0.75
C GLN A 103 5.06 -1.03 -1.25
N VAL A 104 5.63 -0.26 -0.33
CA VAL A 104 6.34 0.98 -0.68
C VAL A 104 7.81 0.67 -0.95
N TRP A 105 8.24 0.92 -2.18
CA TRP A 105 9.63 0.82 -2.61
C TRP A 105 10.15 2.21 -2.98
N PHE A 106 11.13 2.72 -2.24
CA PHE A 106 11.75 4.02 -2.50
C PHE A 106 10.72 5.16 -2.73
N LEU A 107 9.77 5.30 -1.79
CA LEU A 107 8.70 6.31 -1.81
C LEU A 107 7.78 6.21 -3.05
N SER A 108 7.62 5.00 -3.58
CA SER A 108 6.77 4.69 -4.73
C SER A 108 6.02 3.40 -4.49
N PRO A 109 4.90 3.14 -5.18
CA PRO A 109 4.33 1.80 -5.23
C PRO A 109 5.35 0.80 -5.77
N SER A 110 5.34 -0.43 -5.27
CA SER A 110 6.24 -1.47 -5.76
C SER A 110 6.13 -1.67 -7.27
N LEU A 111 7.26 -1.97 -7.91
CA LEU A 111 7.34 -2.05 -9.38
C LEU A 111 6.36 -3.05 -10.00
N PRO A 112 6.09 -4.24 -9.41
CA PRO A 112 5.09 -5.15 -9.99
C PRO A 112 3.69 -4.53 -10.03
N VAL A 113 3.27 -3.84 -8.97
CA VAL A 113 1.98 -3.14 -8.95
C VAL A 113 1.97 -1.97 -9.94
N THR A 114 3.08 -1.22 -10.03
CA THR A 114 3.23 -0.17 -11.06
C THR A 114 3.13 -0.75 -12.48
N GLY A 115 3.70 -1.96 -12.70
CA GLY A 115 3.63 -2.67 -13.98
C GLY A 115 2.21 -3.02 -14.36
N PHE A 116 1.42 -3.52 -13.43
CA PHE A 116 0.00 -3.76 -13.66
C PHE A 116 -0.75 -2.48 -14.02
N LEU A 117 -0.59 -1.41 -13.24
CA LEU A 117 -1.27 -0.13 -13.48
C LEU A 117 -0.91 0.53 -14.82
N LYS A 118 0.22 0.17 -15.41
CA LYS A 118 0.66 0.62 -16.75
C LYS A 118 0.32 -0.37 -17.87
N SER A 119 -0.18 -1.54 -17.54
CA SER A 119 -0.54 -2.57 -18.51
C SER A 119 -1.95 -2.39 -19.07
N PRO A 120 -2.26 -2.96 -20.23
CA PRO A 120 -3.62 -2.99 -20.76
C PRO A 120 -4.63 -3.68 -19.83
N ALA A 121 -4.17 -4.59 -18.95
CA ALA A 121 -5.05 -5.26 -18.00
C ALA A 121 -5.62 -4.32 -16.93
N ALA A 122 -4.99 -3.16 -16.69
CA ALA A 122 -5.49 -2.17 -15.73
C ALA A 122 -6.83 -1.53 -16.12
N ARG A 123 -7.32 -1.75 -17.35
CA ARG A 123 -8.66 -1.28 -17.76
C ARG A 123 -9.80 -1.84 -16.91
N VAL A 124 -9.58 -2.97 -16.23
CA VAL A 124 -10.52 -3.55 -15.25
C VAL A 124 -10.84 -2.60 -14.10
N LEU A 125 -9.97 -1.62 -13.82
CA LEU A 125 -10.15 -0.63 -12.76
C LEU A 125 -11.09 0.52 -13.14
N LYS A 126 -11.38 0.69 -14.44
CA LYS A 126 -12.21 1.79 -14.90
C LYS A 126 -13.61 1.72 -14.27
N ASP A 127 -14.04 2.84 -13.69
CA ASP A 127 -15.33 2.98 -12.97
C ASP A 127 -15.54 1.99 -11.81
N THR A 128 -14.47 1.30 -11.37
CA THR A 128 -14.52 0.30 -10.31
C THR A 128 -14.09 0.91 -8.96
N PRO A 129 -14.81 0.64 -7.87
CA PRO A 129 -14.36 0.98 -6.51
C PRO A 129 -13.05 0.27 -6.17
N VAL A 130 -12.09 1.00 -5.61
CA VAL A 130 -10.78 0.46 -5.23
C VAL A 130 -10.50 0.77 -3.76
N ILE A 131 -10.06 -0.23 -3.02
CA ILE A 131 -9.46 -0.08 -1.69
C ILE A 131 -7.97 -0.40 -1.83
N THR A 132 -7.10 0.53 -1.45
CA THR A 132 -5.67 0.27 -1.38
C THR A 132 -5.27 -0.27 -0.02
N VAL A 133 -4.38 -1.26 0.00
CA VAL A 133 -3.81 -1.84 1.23
C VAL A 133 -2.29 -1.72 1.17
N ILE A 134 -1.72 -0.99 2.11
CA ILE A 134 -0.30 -0.68 2.13
C ILE A 134 0.37 -1.43 3.29
N GLY A 135 1.37 -2.25 2.97
CA GLY A 135 2.32 -2.78 3.94
C GLY A 135 3.66 -2.07 3.78
N CYS A 136 4.12 -1.34 4.78
CA CYS A 136 5.33 -0.54 4.67
C CYS A 136 6.11 -0.42 5.97
N ARG A 137 7.37 0.02 5.87
CA ARG A 137 8.16 0.36 7.04
C ARG A 137 7.63 1.63 7.72
N ASN A 138 7.43 2.67 6.93
CA ASN A 138 6.99 4.04 7.25
C ASN A 138 6.96 4.82 5.93
N MET A 139 6.85 6.14 5.93
CA MET A 139 7.08 7.01 4.76
C MET A 139 6.36 6.51 3.48
N TRP A 140 5.03 6.39 3.56
CA TRP A 140 4.19 5.86 2.50
C TRP A 140 3.41 6.95 1.73
N LEU A 141 3.45 8.19 2.19
CA LEU A 141 2.63 9.29 1.68
C LEU A 141 2.90 9.58 0.19
N SER A 142 4.17 9.68 -0.19
CA SER A 142 4.55 9.92 -1.59
C SER A 142 4.15 8.76 -2.51
N ALA A 143 4.22 7.53 -2.01
CA ALA A 143 3.78 6.36 -2.75
C ALA A 143 2.27 6.39 -2.96
N GLN A 144 1.49 6.71 -1.92
CA GLN A 144 0.03 6.80 -2.03
C GLN A 144 -0.42 7.97 -2.93
N GLU A 145 0.24 9.11 -2.88
CA GLU A 145 -0.05 10.21 -3.80
C GLU A 145 0.28 9.88 -5.27
N LYS A 146 1.30 9.04 -5.52
CA LYS A 146 1.55 8.48 -6.85
C LYS A 146 0.45 7.49 -7.25
N MET A 147 0.06 6.61 -6.32
CA MET A 147 -1.03 5.64 -6.52
C MET A 147 -2.34 6.34 -6.85
N LYS A 148 -2.75 7.34 -6.07
CA LYS A 148 -3.96 8.13 -6.33
C LYS A 148 -3.97 8.68 -7.76
N ARG A 149 -2.85 9.28 -8.21
CA ARG A 149 -2.75 9.82 -9.59
C ARG A 149 -2.85 8.74 -10.66
N MET A 150 -2.26 7.55 -10.42
CA MET A 150 -2.35 6.44 -11.37
C MET A 150 -3.76 5.88 -11.45
N LEU A 151 -4.45 5.72 -10.31
CA LEU A 151 -5.84 5.27 -10.25
C LEU A 151 -6.79 6.28 -10.91
N ASP A 152 -6.60 7.58 -10.65
CA ASP A 152 -7.37 8.65 -11.27
C ASP A 152 -7.22 8.66 -12.80
N ALA A 153 -5.99 8.52 -13.29
CA ALA A 153 -5.71 8.42 -14.73
C ALA A 153 -6.34 7.19 -15.41
N LEU A 154 -6.62 6.13 -14.65
CA LEU A 154 -7.30 4.91 -15.11
C LEU A 154 -8.84 5.01 -14.97
N GLY A 155 -9.36 6.11 -14.41
CA GLY A 155 -10.78 6.26 -14.10
C GLY A 155 -11.26 5.35 -12.97
N ALA A 156 -10.38 4.88 -12.10
CA ALA A 156 -10.72 4.09 -10.93
C ALA A 156 -11.25 4.96 -9.79
N ARG A 157 -12.15 4.44 -8.98
CA ARG A 157 -12.71 5.16 -7.82
C ARG A 157 -12.04 4.70 -6.53
N LEU A 158 -11.01 5.41 -6.08
CA LEU A 158 -10.41 5.11 -4.77
C LEU A 158 -11.37 5.48 -3.65
N ILE A 159 -11.96 4.49 -3.00
CA ILE A 159 -12.93 4.67 -1.91
C ILE A 159 -12.33 4.56 -0.53
N ASP A 160 -11.26 3.79 -0.37
CA ASP A 160 -10.59 3.60 0.91
C ASP A 160 -9.09 3.32 0.77
N ASN A 161 -8.37 3.52 1.89
CA ASN A 161 -6.95 3.20 2.02
C ASN A 161 -6.70 2.60 3.40
N VAL A 162 -6.01 1.48 3.46
CA VAL A 162 -5.55 0.83 4.70
C VAL A 162 -4.02 0.86 4.74
N VAL A 163 -3.44 1.31 5.85
CA VAL A 163 -1.99 1.38 6.01
C VAL A 163 -1.55 0.64 7.27
N LEU A 164 -0.76 -0.40 7.09
CA LEU A 164 -0.11 -1.12 8.17
C LEU A 164 1.40 -0.89 8.10
N VAL A 165 1.96 -0.45 9.23
CA VAL A 165 3.37 -0.07 9.31
C VAL A 165 4.18 -1.06 10.14
N ASP A 166 5.49 -1.05 9.95
CA ASP A 166 6.44 -1.83 10.76
C ASP A 166 6.31 -1.47 12.25
N GLN A 167 6.32 -2.49 13.11
CA GLN A 167 6.17 -2.36 14.57
C GLN A 167 7.35 -1.68 15.25
N GLY A 168 8.51 -1.64 14.59
CA GLY A 168 9.73 -1.09 15.16
C GLY A 168 9.73 0.44 15.23
N PRO A 169 10.39 1.03 16.23
CA PRO A 169 10.58 2.47 16.26
C PRO A 169 11.43 2.92 15.05
N PRO A 170 11.24 4.14 14.56
CA PRO A 170 11.85 4.61 13.31
C PRO A 170 13.37 4.39 13.21
N TRP A 171 14.11 4.63 14.30
CA TRP A 171 15.56 4.44 14.33
C TRP A 171 15.96 2.97 14.16
N ALA A 172 15.21 2.04 14.77
CA ALA A 172 15.49 0.60 14.66
C ALA A 172 15.19 0.07 13.26
N THR A 173 14.11 0.55 12.63
CA THR A 173 13.70 0.08 11.29
C THR A 173 14.71 0.43 10.19
N PHE A 174 15.62 1.38 10.40
CA PHE A 174 16.75 1.60 9.51
C PHE A 174 17.76 0.45 9.49
N VAL A 175 17.75 -0.40 10.50
CA VAL A 175 18.62 -1.57 10.61
C VAL A 175 17.83 -2.87 10.40
N THR A 176 16.68 -3.02 11.07
CA THR A 176 15.89 -4.25 11.06
C THR A 176 15.30 -4.56 9.70
N THR A 177 14.78 -3.55 8.99
CA THR A 177 14.18 -3.74 7.66
C THR A 177 15.22 -4.12 6.60
N PRO A 178 16.36 -3.41 6.43
CA PRO A 178 17.42 -3.85 5.51
C PRO A 178 17.97 -5.24 5.87
N ARG A 179 18.19 -5.52 7.16
CA ARG A 179 18.62 -6.86 7.59
C ARG A 179 17.63 -7.93 7.12
N TRP A 180 16.34 -7.73 7.34
CA TRP A 180 15.32 -8.67 6.87
C TRP A 180 15.32 -8.82 5.34
N LEU A 181 15.32 -7.72 4.61
CA LEU A 181 15.29 -7.74 3.15
C LEU A 181 16.52 -8.42 2.54
N LEU A 182 17.72 -8.16 3.09
CA LEU A 182 18.98 -8.65 2.53
C LEU A 182 19.41 -10.04 3.07
N THR A 183 18.88 -10.48 4.20
CA THR A 183 19.29 -11.75 4.83
C THR A 183 18.16 -12.72 5.14
N GLY A 184 16.90 -12.31 4.96
CA GLY A 184 15.71 -13.09 5.35
C GLY A 184 15.44 -13.12 6.86
N LYS A 185 16.34 -12.59 7.70
CA LYS A 185 16.25 -12.67 9.16
C LYS A 185 15.32 -11.61 9.74
N LYS A 186 14.08 -11.99 10.02
CA LYS A 186 13.02 -11.11 10.54
C LYS A 186 13.08 -10.92 12.07
N ALA A 187 13.52 -11.92 12.82
CA ALA A 187 13.53 -11.91 14.29
C ALA A 187 14.34 -10.75 14.88
N GLY A 188 13.93 -10.27 16.05
CA GLY A 188 14.69 -9.30 16.83
C GLY A 188 16.09 -9.84 17.21
N PHE A 189 17.00 -8.95 17.58
CA PHE A 189 18.38 -9.35 17.91
C PHE A 189 19.01 -8.38 18.90
N TRP A 190 20.05 -8.86 19.59
CA TRP A 190 20.83 -8.15 20.63
C TRP A 190 19.98 -7.56 21.78
N GLY A 191 18.72 -7.99 21.97
CA GLY A 191 17.83 -7.42 22.98
C GLY A 191 17.44 -5.95 22.78
N ILE A 192 17.93 -5.29 21.73
CA ILE A 192 17.72 -3.85 21.43
C ILE A 192 16.82 -3.68 20.21
N PHE A 193 17.03 -4.51 19.19
CA PHE A 193 16.30 -4.39 17.92
C PHE A 193 15.07 -5.30 17.92
N PRO A 194 13.87 -4.74 17.72
CA PRO A 194 12.64 -5.54 17.62
C PRO A 194 12.60 -6.35 16.32
N PRO A 195 11.67 -7.32 16.20
CA PRO A 195 11.40 -8.00 14.94
C PRO A 195 10.99 -6.99 13.86
N ALA A 196 11.44 -7.23 12.62
CA ALA A 196 11.08 -6.40 11.47
C ALA A 196 9.65 -6.64 10.99
N GLY A 197 9.04 -5.64 10.37
CA GLY A 197 7.76 -5.74 9.68
C GLY A 197 6.55 -5.52 10.58
N ILE A 198 5.38 -5.70 10.02
CA ILE A 198 4.07 -5.51 10.67
C ILE A 198 3.91 -6.58 11.75
N SER A 199 3.38 -6.20 12.93
CA SER A 199 3.14 -7.12 14.04
C SER A 199 2.04 -8.14 13.69
N ASP A 200 2.10 -9.32 14.32
CA ASP A 200 1.04 -10.31 14.14
C ASP A 200 -0.30 -9.82 14.70
N ALA A 201 -0.28 -8.99 15.74
CA ALA A 201 -1.48 -8.34 16.29
C ALA A 201 -2.12 -7.38 15.28
N ASP A 202 -1.32 -6.56 14.57
CA ASP A 202 -1.85 -5.66 13.53
C ASP A 202 -2.37 -6.44 12.32
N ILE A 203 -1.70 -7.55 11.96
CA ILE A 203 -2.16 -8.43 10.89
C ILE A 203 -3.50 -9.06 11.26
N GLN A 204 -3.65 -9.59 12.46
CA GLN A 204 -4.91 -10.14 12.95
C GLN A 204 -5.99 -9.07 13.08
N GLY A 205 -5.63 -7.90 13.63
CA GLY A 205 -6.52 -6.76 13.75
C GLY A 205 -7.04 -6.21 12.42
N ALA A 206 -6.41 -6.57 11.28
CA ALA A 206 -6.91 -6.17 9.96
C ALA A 206 -8.24 -6.85 9.59
N THR A 207 -8.65 -7.92 10.27
CA THR A 207 -9.97 -8.57 10.08
C THR A 207 -11.13 -7.60 10.24
N ARG A 208 -11.00 -6.57 11.11
CA ARG A 208 -12.03 -5.54 11.30
C ARG A 208 -12.42 -4.85 9.99
N PHE A 209 -11.47 -4.64 9.09
CA PHE A 209 -11.75 -4.03 7.79
C PHE A 209 -12.58 -4.96 6.91
N GLY A 210 -12.26 -6.26 6.90
CA GLY A 210 -13.03 -7.25 6.14
C GLY A 210 -14.47 -7.41 6.65
N ARG A 211 -14.66 -7.36 7.97
CA ARG A 211 -16.01 -7.37 8.57
C ARG A 211 -16.81 -6.14 8.15
N ALA A 212 -16.19 -4.96 8.19
CA ALA A 212 -16.86 -3.72 7.75
C ALA A 212 -17.18 -3.74 6.25
N ILE A 213 -16.31 -4.30 5.40
CA ILE A 213 -16.60 -4.51 3.99
C ILE A 213 -17.80 -5.47 3.84
N ALA A 214 -17.79 -6.61 4.56
CA ALA A 214 -18.86 -7.62 4.51
C ALA A 214 -20.24 -7.03 4.84
N ASP A 215 -20.31 -6.18 5.86
CA ASP A 215 -21.55 -5.52 6.29
C ASP A 215 -22.00 -4.41 5.33
N SER A 216 -21.06 -3.87 4.57
CA SER A 216 -21.26 -2.70 3.70
C SER A 216 -21.31 -3.01 2.21
N LEU A 217 -21.34 -4.30 1.80
CA LEU A 217 -21.35 -4.68 0.37
C LEU A 217 -22.50 -4.04 -0.41
N HIS A 218 -23.66 -3.89 0.20
CA HIS A 218 -24.84 -3.24 -0.39
C HIS A 218 -24.59 -1.77 -0.76
N LEU A 219 -23.61 -1.10 -0.15
CA LEU A 219 -23.24 0.29 -0.45
C LEU A 219 -22.45 0.41 -1.75
N LEU A 220 -21.77 -0.65 -2.19
CA LEU A 220 -21.01 -0.64 -3.44
C LEU A 220 -21.92 -0.32 -4.65
N GLN A 221 -23.16 -0.79 -4.61
CA GLN A 221 -24.15 -0.55 -5.66
C GLN A 221 -24.99 0.71 -5.39
N SER A 222 -25.43 0.91 -4.12
CA SER A 222 -26.36 2.01 -3.78
C SER A 222 -25.66 3.36 -3.65
N ARG A 223 -24.40 3.39 -3.24
CA ARG A 223 -23.58 4.60 -3.04
C ARG A 223 -22.15 4.38 -3.53
N PRO A 224 -21.94 4.17 -4.82
CA PRO A 224 -20.61 3.94 -5.38
C PRO A 224 -19.71 5.16 -5.13
N GLY A 225 -18.62 4.96 -4.43
CA GLY A 225 -17.68 6.03 -4.05
C GLY A 225 -17.70 6.42 -2.57
N SER A 226 -18.62 5.88 -1.77
CA SER A 226 -18.60 6.08 -0.31
C SER A 226 -17.52 5.21 0.34
N SER A 227 -16.82 5.76 1.34
CA SER A 227 -15.89 4.99 2.16
C SER A 227 -16.63 3.91 2.95
N LEU A 228 -16.11 2.69 2.95
CA LEU A 228 -16.59 1.57 3.76
C LEU A 228 -15.85 1.49 5.10
N LEU A 229 -14.63 2.04 5.18
CA LEU A 229 -13.67 1.87 6.27
C LEU A 229 -13.51 3.11 7.15
N SER A 230 -14.27 4.18 6.91
CA SER A 230 -14.26 5.36 7.77
C SER A 230 -14.62 4.97 9.22
N GLY A 231 -13.92 5.55 10.19
CA GLY A 231 -14.13 5.26 11.61
C GLY A 231 -13.41 4.01 12.14
N LEU A 232 -12.59 3.32 11.31
CA LEU A 232 -11.91 2.09 11.70
C LEU A 232 -10.40 2.26 11.93
N GLY A 233 -9.90 3.49 11.97
CA GLY A 233 -8.47 3.75 12.12
C GLY A 233 -7.64 3.16 10.97
N ALA A 234 -8.19 3.22 9.75
CA ALA A 234 -7.58 2.59 8.58
C ALA A 234 -6.26 3.25 8.17
N VAL A 235 -6.09 4.53 8.44
CA VAL A 235 -4.92 5.33 8.12
C VAL A 235 -4.50 6.14 9.33
N LYS A 236 -3.17 6.24 9.54
CA LYS A 236 -2.61 7.15 10.54
C LYS A 236 -1.41 7.86 9.96
N VAL A 237 -1.56 9.14 9.68
CA VAL A 237 -0.46 9.98 9.19
C VAL A 237 0.36 10.50 10.36
N ASN A 238 1.67 10.25 10.33
CA ASN A 238 2.59 10.91 11.25
C ASN A 238 3.06 12.25 10.67
N PRO A 239 2.65 13.40 11.25
CA PRO A 239 3.03 14.71 10.73
C PRO A 239 4.56 14.91 10.67
N GLY A 240 5.28 14.19 11.52
CA GLY A 240 6.74 14.21 11.56
C GLY A 240 7.42 13.76 10.27
N TYR A 241 6.78 12.95 9.45
CA TYR A 241 7.37 12.46 8.21
C TYR A 241 7.05 13.29 6.97
N ILE A 242 6.03 14.15 6.99
CA ILE A 242 5.53 14.85 5.79
C ILE A 242 6.64 15.65 5.09
N ALA A 243 7.34 16.51 5.84
CA ALA A 243 8.41 17.32 5.27
C ALA A 243 9.64 16.49 4.88
N GLY A 244 10.03 15.54 5.75
CA GLY A 244 11.17 14.66 5.51
C GLY A 244 10.96 13.80 4.26
N GLU A 245 9.76 13.29 4.06
CA GLU A 245 9.42 12.48 2.89
C GLU A 245 9.45 13.28 1.59
N LYS A 246 8.98 14.54 1.60
CA LYS A 246 9.08 15.45 0.45
C LYS A 246 10.54 15.76 0.08
N ILE A 247 11.40 15.98 1.07
CA ILE A 247 12.84 16.23 0.86
C ILE A 247 13.49 14.95 0.28
N ALA A 248 13.25 13.80 0.90
CA ALA A 248 13.76 12.51 0.43
C ALA A 248 13.31 12.22 -1.01
N GLN A 249 12.04 12.48 -1.35
CA GLN A 249 11.52 12.28 -2.69
C GLN A 249 12.27 13.14 -3.73
N ARG A 250 12.54 14.41 -3.42
CA ARG A 250 13.31 15.28 -4.33
C ARG A 250 14.73 14.76 -4.55
N SER A 251 15.39 14.34 -3.47
CA SER A 251 16.70 13.70 -3.53
C SER A 251 16.67 12.42 -4.37
N PHE A 252 15.66 11.58 -4.17
CA PHE A 252 15.48 10.33 -4.93
C PHE A 252 15.28 10.59 -6.42
N VAL A 253 14.52 11.60 -6.79
CA VAL A 253 14.34 11.98 -8.21
C VAL A 253 15.67 12.43 -8.82
N LEU A 254 16.45 13.25 -8.12
CA LEU A 254 17.74 13.72 -8.63
C LEU A 254 18.74 12.57 -8.85
N TRP A 255 18.94 11.74 -7.81
CA TRP A 255 19.84 10.59 -7.89
C TRP A 255 19.34 9.53 -8.88
N GLY A 256 18.04 9.28 -8.91
CA GLY A 256 17.43 8.37 -9.87
C GLY A 256 17.66 8.82 -11.31
N ARG A 257 17.56 10.13 -11.59
CA ARG A 257 17.84 10.69 -12.91
C ARG A 257 19.30 10.46 -13.32
N LEU A 258 20.24 10.75 -12.40
CA LEU A 258 21.67 10.51 -12.65
C LEU A 258 21.95 9.04 -12.95
N LEU A 259 21.46 8.13 -12.10
CA LEU A 259 21.68 6.69 -12.25
C LEU A 259 21.11 6.13 -13.56
N ARG A 260 19.93 6.59 -13.97
CA ARG A 260 19.32 6.20 -15.25
C ARG A 260 20.06 6.73 -16.46
N ALA A 261 20.66 7.92 -16.37
CA ALA A 261 21.49 8.49 -17.42
C ALA A 261 22.82 7.73 -17.60
N ILE A 262 23.37 7.15 -16.51
CA ILE A 262 24.61 6.36 -16.54
C ILE A 262 24.40 5.00 -17.20
N GLY A 263 23.24 4.36 -17.01
CA GLY A 263 23.00 3.06 -17.62
C GLY A 263 21.83 2.28 -17.01
N ARG A 264 21.62 1.08 -17.55
CA ARG A 264 20.59 0.14 -17.11
C ARG A 264 21.02 -0.61 -15.83
N PRO A 265 20.07 -1.24 -15.09
CA PRO A 265 20.39 -2.15 -14.00
C PRO A 265 21.48 -3.15 -14.36
N GLY A 266 22.40 -3.40 -13.43
CA GLY A 266 23.56 -4.29 -13.65
C GLY A 266 24.81 -3.64 -14.22
N ASN A 267 24.74 -2.39 -14.71
CA ASN A 267 25.92 -1.67 -15.20
C ASN A 267 26.96 -1.41 -14.10
N GLY A 268 28.24 -1.67 -14.36
CA GLY A 268 29.32 -1.55 -13.36
C GLY A 268 29.52 -0.12 -12.84
N ILE A 269 29.49 0.89 -13.74
CA ILE A 269 29.62 2.31 -13.34
C ILE A 269 28.42 2.72 -12.48
N ARG A 270 27.22 2.31 -12.86
CA ARG A 270 26.01 2.56 -12.07
C ARG A 270 26.12 1.99 -10.64
N ARG A 271 26.73 0.79 -10.48
CA ARG A 271 26.95 0.19 -9.14
C ARG A 271 27.89 1.03 -8.27
N VAL A 272 28.96 1.59 -8.85
CA VAL A 272 29.87 2.50 -8.12
C VAL A 272 29.10 3.74 -7.66
N ILE A 273 28.31 4.36 -8.53
CA ILE A 273 27.51 5.54 -8.16
C ILE A 273 26.42 5.20 -7.15
N LEU A 274 25.83 3.99 -7.21
CA LEU A 274 24.90 3.51 -6.19
C LEU A 274 25.57 3.40 -4.81
N LEU A 275 26.81 2.97 -4.71
CA LEU A 275 27.55 2.98 -3.44
C LEU A 275 27.78 4.40 -2.92
N VAL A 276 28.16 5.33 -3.79
CA VAL A 276 28.26 6.75 -3.43
C VAL A 276 26.92 7.29 -2.91
N TYR A 277 25.84 6.93 -3.59
CA TYR A 277 24.48 7.28 -3.15
C TYR A 277 24.14 6.70 -1.77
N VAL A 278 24.50 5.45 -1.49
CA VAL A 278 24.26 4.83 -0.16
C VAL A 278 25.02 5.59 0.93
N VAL A 279 26.30 5.94 0.70
CA VAL A 279 27.10 6.76 1.64
C VAL A 279 26.43 8.12 1.86
N PHE A 280 26.02 8.79 0.79
CA PHE A 280 25.27 10.05 0.86
C PHE A 280 23.97 9.88 1.66
N LEU A 281 23.18 8.82 1.39
CA LEU A 281 21.91 8.56 2.07
C LEU A 281 22.12 8.33 3.59
N VAL A 282 23.12 7.55 3.96
CA VAL A 282 23.48 7.30 5.37
C VAL A 282 23.91 8.62 6.03
N GLY A 283 24.75 9.42 5.37
CA GLY A 283 25.13 10.74 5.86
C GLY A 283 23.92 11.64 6.09
N MET A 284 22.98 11.69 5.15
CA MET A 284 21.73 12.44 5.29
C MET A 284 20.86 11.95 6.46
N ILE A 285 20.77 10.64 6.67
CA ILE A 285 20.02 10.07 7.80
C ILE A 285 20.65 10.44 9.12
N LEU A 286 21.98 10.43 9.23
CA LEU A 286 22.70 10.71 10.47
C LEU A 286 22.78 12.21 10.81
N THR A 287 22.65 13.10 9.82
CA THR A 287 22.81 14.55 10.00
C THR A 287 21.52 15.33 9.84
N VAL A 288 20.89 15.24 8.67
CA VAL A 288 19.73 16.06 8.30
C VAL A 288 18.47 15.62 9.02
N VAL A 289 18.30 14.31 9.26
CA VAL A 289 17.11 13.81 9.96
C VAL A 289 17.06 14.29 11.41
N PRO A 290 18.12 14.15 12.25
CA PRO A 290 18.13 14.69 13.61
C PRO A 290 17.94 16.21 13.64
N LEU A 291 18.64 16.94 12.77
CA LEU A 291 18.49 18.39 12.66
C LEU A 291 17.05 18.79 12.29
N GLY A 292 16.43 18.07 11.36
CA GLY A 292 15.04 18.29 10.96
C GLY A 292 14.04 17.99 12.08
N VAL A 293 14.32 17.04 12.96
CA VAL A 293 13.52 16.77 14.16
C VAL A 293 13.62 17.95 15.15
N LEU A 294 14.84 18.45 15.40
CA LEU A 294 15.07 19.61 16.28
C LEU A 294 14.35 20.86 15.76
N VAL A 295 14.56 21.22 14.49
CA VAL A 295 13.90 22.39 13.87
C VAL A 295 12.39 22.31 13.96
N ARG A 296 11.81 21.11 13.70
CA ARG A 296 10.36 20.92 13.83
C ARG A 296 9.85 21.03 15.26
N ALA A 297 10.62 20.55 16.24
CA ALA A 297 10.26 20.70 17.64
C ALA A 297 10.12 22.18 18.01
N LEU A 298 11.04 23.03 17.52
CA LEU A 298 11.01 24.47 17.72
C LEU A 298 9.86 25.18 17.00
N LEU A 299 9.55 24.75 15.76
CA LEU A 299 8.51 25.39 14.92
C LEU A 299 7.09 24.86 15.16
N ARG A 300 6.95 23.77 15.89
CA ARG A 300 5.66 23.07 16.12
C ARG A 300 4.52 23.99 16.59
N PRO A 301 4.71 24.92 17.54
CA PRO A 301 3.61 25.76 18.02
C PRO A 301 3.05 26.69 16.93
N PHE A 302 3.89 27.13 15.99
CA PHE A 302 3.51 28.08 14.94
C PHE A 302 2.82 27.42 13.74
N MET A 303 3.00 26.10 13.55
CA MET A 303 2.55 25.38 12.35
C MET A 303 1.36 24.45 12.58
N ARG A 304 0.83 24.32 13.79
CA ARG A 304 -0.19 23.31 14.15
C ARG A 304 -1.37 23.29 13.20
N ARG A 305 -2.09 24.41 13.03
CA ARG A 305 -3.31 24.47 12.21
C ARG A 305 -3.09 24.05 10.76
N HIS A 306 -1.98 24.48 10.15
CA HIS A 306 -1.64 24.11 8.78
C HIS A 306 -1.30 22.63 8.66
N MET A 307 -0.62 22.08 9.66
CA MET A 307 -0.27 20.66 9.71
C MET A 307 -1.52 19.78 9.88
N ASP A 308 -2.46 20.15 10.73
CA ASP A 308 -3.68 19.37 10.97
C ASP A 308 -4.55 19.28 9.69
N ALA A 309 -4.71 20.37 8.96
CA ALA A 309 -5.40 20.38 7.68
C ALA A 309 -4.67 19.52 6.62
N GLN A 310 -3.33 19.54 6.61
CA GLN A 310 -2.55 18.71 5.70
C GLN A 310 -2.67 17.22 6.04
N VAL A 311 -2.64 16.87 7.33
CA VAL A 311 -2.83 15.50 7.83
C VAL A 311 -4.20 14.98 7.41
N ALA A 312 -5.27 15.74 7.70
CA ALA A 312 -6.63 15.35 7.36
C ALA A 312 -6.79 15.08 5.85
N ARG A 313 -6.15 15.88 5.00
CA ARG A 313 -6.15 15.66 3.54
C ARG A 313 -5.40 14.38 3.14
N LEU A 314 -4.25 14.10 3.76
CA LEU A 314 -3.42 12.94 3.43
C LEU A 314 -4.05 11.64 3.93
N GLU A 315 -4.90 11.69 4.94
CA GLU A 315 -5.64 10.53 5.48
C GLU A 315 -6.85 10.14 4.62
N GLN A 316 -7.28 11.00 3.69
CA GLN A 316 -8.39 10.67 2.79
C GLN A 316 -8.01 9.54 1.80
N PRO A 317 -9.00 8.65 1.44
CA PRO A 317 -10.43 8.75 1.72
C PRO A 317 -10.90 8.18 3.09
N SER A 318 -10.18 7.26 3.72
CA SER A 318 -10.67 6.52 4.90
C SER A 318 -10.67 7.31 6.22
N GLY A 319 -9.72 8.23 6.37
CA GLY A 319 -9.52 8.93 7.64
C GLY A 319 -8.86 8.11 8.74
N SER A 320 -8.56 8.78 9.87
CA SER A 320 -7.88 8.20 11.04
C SER A 320 -8.80 8.00 12.25
N SER A 321 -10.08 8.35 12.14
CA SER A 321 -11.02 8.18 13.26
C SER A 321 -11.24 6.71 13.62
N THR A 322 -11.55 6.44 14.88
CA THR A 322 -11.62 5.09 15.45
C THR A 322 -12.97 4.79 16.13
N GLU A 323 -13.99 5.62 15.90
CA GLU A 323 -15.28 5.51 16.54
C GLU A 323 -16.03 4.20 16.29
N ARG A 324 -15.73 3.53 15.17
CA ARG A 324 -16.33 2.24 14.79
C ARG A 324 -15.47 1.03 15.12
N VAL A 325 -14.27 1.20 15.66
CA VAL A 325 -13.35 0.08 15.93
C VAL A 325 -13.98 -0.93 16.89
N ALA A 326 -14.64 -0.47 17.95
CA ALA A 326 -15.28 -1.35 18.93
C ALA A 326 -16.35 -2.26 18.31
N GLN A 327 -17.05 -1.83 17.25
CA GLN A 327 -18.06 -2.63 16.55
C GLN A 327 -17.49 -3.86 15.85
N TYR A 328 -16.19 -3.84 15.52
CA TYR A 328 -15.51 -4.85 14.70
C TYR A 328 -14.32 -5.51 15.39
N SER A 329 -13.99 -5.14 16.64
CA SER A 329 -12.86 -5.69 17.38
C SER A 329 -13.21 -6.95 18.18
N GLU A 330 -14.50 -7.19 18.45
CA GLU A 330 -14.96 -8.34 19.24
C GLU A 330 -15.64 -9.36 18.33
N SER A 331 -14.98 -10.45 18.09
CA SER A 331 -15.52 -11.82 17.98
C SER A 331 -14.41 -12.83 17.74
#